data_98247b79e02d955e86b84ae21b086680
#
_entry.id   98247b79e02d955e86b84ae21b086680
#
_cell.length_a   1.000
_cell.length_b   1.000
_cell.length_c   1.000
_cell.angle_alpha   90.00
_cell.angle_beta   90.00
_cell.angle_gamma   90.00
#
_symmetry.space_group_name_H-M   'P 1'
#
loop_
_entity.id
_entity.type
_entity.pdbx_description
1 polymer ?
#
loop_
_entity_poly.entity_id
_entity_poly.type
_entity_poly.pdbx_seq_one_letter_code
_entity_poly.pdbx_strand_id
1 'polypeptide(L)'
;MKDKKNTPQVLARRALLVLLDAAIVAFSFYFALLLRADGAVEATWWPHNRELLYENLPWIVAVYIASFLFSGLYSVLWKYAGERDLMRLAATVAVPTVIVYGVNRLCIHGVLFNSANCMAAVLIFLLVGGSRLAWRLFLNHPLGEKLRGSASRDPNRPVMIVGAGEAGAWAINVCKSNKEYGHAVVAVDDDPAKLTQTIHGVPVKGTLEDIPELCNRYGIHSIIIAIPTLKGSKLNHVIDLCVSTHCAVQLLSDPQLVGSGAPQQGAFRELNPADFLSRDEVTLDTDQISGYLTGKTVLVTGGGGSIGSELCRQVMRFKPGKLLIFDIYENCAYELLMELQQKYGRDIPVTVLVGSIRDKKRLDEVFETYHPTVVFHAAAHKHVPLMEVSPAEAVKNNVLGTKNLLVSASEHDVERFVQLSTDKAVNPTSVMGCTKRICEMLIQTFAGNTDMKCVAVRFGNVLGSHGSVIPLFEAQIKKGGPVTLTDPNIERYFMTIPEAAQLVLQAGALAESGNIYVLDMGEPVKIMDLAKQLIRFYGYEPGVNMEIKIVGLRPGEKLYEELMMDEEQDKMRRTQHNKIFVASPRSIDLAEFYEQLQELAKAAQHNDEGVVQQLAKMIPTFTPTRQNLKL
;
A
#
# COMPACT_ATOMS: atom_id res chain seq x y z
N MET A 1 -15.47 -23.09 -10.48
CA MET A 1 -14.53 -23.60 -9.45
C MET A 1 -14.70 -25.13 -9.40
N LYS A 2 -13.91 -25.89 -10.19
CA LYS A 2 -13.90 -27.36 -10.14
C LYS A 2 -12.97 -27.83 -9.03
N ASP A 3 -13.47 -28.79 -8.27
CA ASP A 3 -12.87 -29.38 -7.08
C ASP A 3 -11.39 -29.77 -7.22
N LYS A 4 -10.50 -28.99 -6.58
CA LYS A 4 -9.10 -29.36 -6.33
C LYS A 4 -8.93 -30.34 -5.13
N LYS A 5 -10.01 -30.95 -4.62
CA LYS A 5 -9.97 -31.79 -3.43
C LYS A 5 -9.48 -33.23 -3.66
N ASN A 6 -9.35 -33.68 -4.90
CA ASN A 6 -9.01 -35.10 -5.23
C ASN A 6 -7.85 -35.22 -6.22
N THR A 7 -6.72 -34.57 -5.97
CA THR A 7 -5.50 -34.96 -6.69
C THR A 7 -4.99 -36.31 -6.19
N PRO A 8 -4.52 -37.22 -7.07
CA PRO A 8 -4.03 -38.58 -6.69
C PRO A 8 -2.98 -38.55 -5.58
N GLN A 9 -2.19 -37.48 -5.52
CA GLN A 9 -1.16 -37.29 -4.47
C GLN A 9 -1.76 -37.04 -3.07
N VAL A 10 -2.90 -36.36 -2.97
CA VAL A 10 -3.59 -36.11 -1.68
C VAL A 10 -4.21 -37.40 -1.17
N LEU A 11 -4.76 -38.20 -2.07
CA LEU A 11 -5.34 -39.51 -1.73
C LEU A 11 -4.25 -40.49 -1.25
N ALA A 12 -3.14 -40.58 -1.97
CA ALA A 12 -2.00 -41.45 -1.61
C ALA A 12 -1.41 -41.05 -0.24
N ARG A 13 -1.27 -39.77 0.05
CA ARG A 13 -0.79 -39.28 1.36
C ARG A 13 -1.74 -39.65 2.50
N ARG A 14 -3.07 -39.50 2.29
CA ARG A 14 -4.07 -39.90 3.29
C ARG A 14 -4.05 -41.40 3.54
N ALA A 15 -3.95 -42.22 2.50
CA ALA A 15 -3.84 -43.66 2.60
C ALA A 15 -2.60 -44.09 3.40
N LEU A 16 -1.45 -43.49 3.12
CA LEU A 16 -0.21 -43.75 3.86
C LEU A 16 -0.34 -43.42 5.36
N LEU A 17 -1.00 -42.29 5.71
CA LEU A 17 -1.22 -41.93 7.11
C LEU A 17 -2.18 -42.89 7.81
N VAL A 18 -3.22 -43.37 7.14
CA VAL A 18 -4.15 -44.38 7.67
C VAL A 18 -3.43 -45.71 7.94
N LEU A 19 -2.57 -46.16 7.02
CA LEU A 19 -1.77 -47.37 7.19
C LEU A 19 -0.79 -47.23 8.37
N LEU A 20 -0.12 -46.09 8.51
CA LEU A 20 0.78 -45.82 9.62
C LEU A 20 0.03 -45.83 10.96
N ASP A 21 -1.13 -45.19 11.05
CA ASP A 21 -1.92 -45.14 12.28
C ASP A 21 -2.50 -46.53 12.62
N ALA A 22 -2.91 -47.31 11.63
CA ALA A 22 -3.31 -48.71 11.83
C ALA A 22 -2.18 -49.56 12.42
N ALA A 23 -0.96 -49.41 11.89
CA ALA A 23 0.22 -50.07 12.44
C ALA A 23 0.54 -49.62 13.87
N ILE A 24 0.42 -48.33 14.16
CA ILE A 24 0.61 -47.78 15.52
C ILE A 24 -0.42 -48.37 16.50
N VAL A 25 -1.68 -48.46 16.11
CA VAL A 25 -2.73 -49.03 16.96
C VAL A 25 -2.42 -50.50 17.24
N ALA A 26 -2.13 -51.30 16.21
CA ALA A 26 -1.78 -52.73 16.35
C ALA A 26 -0.56 -52.94 17.25
N PHE A 27 0.50 -52.16 17.02
CA PHE A 27 1.70 -52.18 17.83
C PHE A 27 1.43 -51.84 19.30
N SER A 28 0.61 -50.81 19.54
CA SER A 28 0.30 -50.33 20.89
C SER A 28 -0.43 -51.40 21.72
N PHE A 29 -1.38 -52.10 21.14
CA PHE A 29 -2.07 -53.22 21.83
C PHE A 29 -1.15 -54.40 22.10
N TYR A 30 -0.33 -54.79 21.13
CA TYR A 30 0.66 -55.84 21.30
C TYR A 30 1.68 -55.50 22.39
N PHE A 31 2.22 -54.27 22.33
CA PHE A 31 3.23 -53.79 23.30
C PHE A 31 2.65 -53.59 24.71
N ALA A 32 1.40 -53.15 24.81
CA ALA A 32 0.71 -53.06 26.11
C ALA A 32 0.50 -54.43 26.76
N LEU A 33 0.24 -55.47 25.95
CA LEU A 33 0.14 -56.85 26.46
C LEU A 33 1.50 -57.36 26.92
N LEU A 34 2.58 -57.07 26.17
CA LEU A 34 3.97 -57.40 26.53
C LEU A 34 4.41 -56.71 27.84
N LEU A 35 4.13 -55.43 27.98
CA LEU A 35 4.45 -54.67 29.20
C LEU A 35 3.75 -55.27 30.43
N ARG A 36 2.51 -55.75 30.27
CA ARG A 36 1.80 -56.40 31.35
C ARG A 36 2.40 -57.75 31.72
N ALA A 37 3.06 -58.42 30.81
CA ALA A 37 3.72 -59.68 31.06
C ALA A 37 5.09 -59.52 31.74
N ASP A 38 5.55 -58.28 32.03
CA ASP A 38 6.90 -57.97 32.52
C ASP A 38 8.01 -58.70 31.76
N GLY A 39 7.78 -58.96 30.46
CA GLY A 39 8.68 -59.73 29.61
C GLY A 39 8.67 -61.27 29.86
N ALA A 40 7.88 -61.76 30.82
CA ALA A 40 7.75 -63.19 31.12
C ALA A 40 6.80 -63.85 30.10
N VAL A 41 7.33 -64.13 28.90
CA VAL A 41 6.59 -64.74 27.76
C VAL A 41 6.27 -66.23 28.05
N GLU A 42 6.80 -66.83 29.14
CA GLU A 42 6.56 -68.16 29.59
C GLU A 42 5.35 -68.32 30.54
N ALA A 43 4.68 -67.23 30.89
CA ALA A 43 3.48 -67.26 31.75
C ALA A 43 2.35 -68.02 31.05
N THR A 44 1.67 -68.92 31.78
CA THR A 44 0.61 -69.82 31.25
C THR A 44 -0.56 -69.09 30.60
N TRP A 45 -0.77 -67.82 30.89
CA TRP A 45 -1.83 -66.94 30.33
C TRP A 45 -1.40 -66.25 29.03
N TRP A 46 -0.09 -66.20 28.69
CA TRP A 46 0.44 -65.46 27.52
C TRP A 46 -0.05 -66.01 26.19
N PRO A 47 0.03 -67.36 25.90
CA PRO A 47 -0.42 -67.87 24.61
C PRO A 47 -1.89 -67.59 24.35
N HIS A 48 -2.74 -67.78 25.34
CA HIS A 48 -4.18 -67.58 25.23
C HIS A 48 -4.54 -66.09 24.98
N ASN A 49 -3.95 -65.17 25.71
CA ASN A 49 -4.24 -63.73 25.50
C ASN A 49 -3.64 -63.17 24.21
N ARG A 50 -2.55 -63.73 23.72
CA ARG A 50 -1.99 -63.40 22.42
C ARG A 50 -2.92 -63.85 21.28
N GLU A 51 -3.47 -65.03 21.32
CA GLU A 51 -4.45 -65.54 20.34
C GLU A 51 -5.71 -64.65 20.36
N LEU A 52 -6.27 -64.37 21.53
CA LEU A 52 -7.39 -63.48 21.70
C LEU A 52 -7.11 -62.07 21.13
N LEU A 53 -5.89 -61.56 21.32
CA LEU A 53 -5.51 -60.29 20.72
C LEU A 53 -5.52 -60.38 19.19
N TYR A 54 -4.91 -61.40 18.59
CA TYR A 54 -4.85 -61.53 17.14
C TYR A 54 -6.24 -61.70 16.51
N GLU A 55 -7.15 -62.43 17.13
CA GLU A 55 -8.54 -62.55 16.66
C GLU A 55 -9.32 -61.24 16.73
N ASN A 56 -9.06 -60.43 17.73
CA ASN A 56 -9.79 -59.18 17.96
C ASN A 56 -9.12 -57.95 17.36
N LEU A 57 -7.83 -58.01 16.99
CA LEU A 57 -7.06 -56.86 16.49
C LEU A 57 -7.66 -56.21 15.24
N PRO A 58 -8.21 -56.95 14.25
CA PRO A 58 -8.76 -56.31 13.06
C PRO A 58 -9.92 -55.33 13.34
N TRP A 59 -10.88 -55.74 14.19
CA TRP A 59 -12.01 -54.89 14.52
C TRP A 59 -11.60 -53.75 15.47
N ILE A 60 -10.65 -53.97 16.39
CA ILE A 60 -10.09 -52.90 17.25
C ILE A 60 -9.45 -51.81 16.39
N VAL A 61 -8.57 -52.20 15.46
CA VAL A 61 -7.94 -51.25 14.53
C VAL A 61 -9.01 -50.52 13.71
N ALA A 62 -10.03 -51.23 13.21
CA ALA A 62 -11.10 -50.63 12.43
C ALA A 62 -11.88 -49.53 13.22
N VAL A 63 -12.16 -49.80 14.52
CA VAL A 63 -12.86 -48.81 15.39
C VAL A 63 -12.00 -47.57 15.63
N TYR A 64 -10.71 -47.72 15.89
CA TYR A 64 -9.79 -46.58 16.04
C TYR A 64 -9.66 -45.79 14.75
N ILE A 65 -9.45 -46.43 13.62
CA ILE A 65 -9.33 -45.77 12.32
C ILE A 65 -10.66 -45.08 11.94
N ALA A 66 -11.81 -45.67 12.21
CA ALA A 66 -13.10 -45.05 12.01
C ALA A 66 -13.23 -43.75 12.86
N SER A 67 -12.87 -43.82 14.14
CA SER A 67 -12.84 -42.66 15.03
C SER A 67 -11.93 -41.55 14.46
N PHE A 68 -10.74 -41.87 13.95
CA PHE A 68 -9.80 -40.92 13.36
C PHE A 68 -10.34 -40.31 12.07
N LEU A 69 -11.07 -41.06 11.25
CA LEU A 69 -11.74 -40.56 10.05
C LEU A 69 -12.91 -39.63 10.39
N PHE A 70 -13.80 -40.02 11.30
CA PHE A 70 -14.96 -39.21 11.70
C PHE A 70 -14.59 -37.94 12.41
N SER A 71 -13.54 -37.95 13.23
CA SER A 71 -13.05 -36.71 13.89
C SER A 71 -12.34 -35.76 12.95
N GLY A 72 -12.10 -36.13 11.69
CA GLY A 72 -11.39 -35.33 10.71
C GLY A 72 -9.89 -35.20 10.97
N LEU A 73 -9.27 -36.11 11.72
CA LEU A 73 -7.84 -36.09 12.08
C LEU A 73 -6.90 -36.04 10.85
N TYR A 74 -7.33 -36.62 9.73
CA TYR A 74 -6.58 -36.62 8.44
C TYR A 74 -6.81 -35.34 7.59
N SER A 75 -7.70 -34.44 8.00
CA SER A 75 -7.93 -33.15 7.35
C SER A 75 -7.24 -32.00 8.08
N VAL A 76 -6.69 -32.22 9.25
CA VAL A 76 -5.95 -31.22 10.03
C VAL A 76 -4.57 -30.98 9.40
N LEU A 77 -4.22 -29.71 9.20
CA LEU A 77 -2.88 -29.30 8.79
C LEU A 77 -1.96 -29.26 10.02
N TRP A 78 -1.37 -30.38 10.36
CA TRP A 78 -0.52 -30.54 11.55
C TRP A 78 0.68 -29.59 11.63
N LYS A 79 1.02 -28.92 10.53
CA LYS A 79 2.02 -27.84 10.53
C LYS A 79 1.64 -26.68 11.46
N TYR A 80 0.35 -26.43 11.64
CA TYR A 80 -0.21 -25.32 12.43
C TYR A 80 -1.02 -25.78 13.65
N ALA A 81 -0.90 -27.05 14.03
CA ALA A 81 -1.67 -27.63 15.14
C ALA A 81 -1.36 -26.93 16.46
N GLY A 82 -2.40 -26.52 17.17
CA GLY A 82 -2.37 -25.89 18.48
C GLY A 82 -2.97 -26.79 19.59
N GLU A 83 -3.20 -26.21 20.78
CA GLU A 83 -3.77 -26.89 21.94
C GLU A 83 -5.12 -27.56 21.64
N ARG A 84 -5.98 -26.94 20.85
CA ARG A 84 -7.28 -27.48 20.46
C ARG A 84 -7.18 -28.78 19.63
N ASP A 85 -6.15 -28.92 18.82
CA ASP A 85 -5.92 -30.12 18.00
C ASP A 85 -5.38 -31.26 18.85
N LEU A 86 -4.62 -30.94 19.90
CA LEU A 86 -4.16 -31.92 20.90
C LEU A 86 -5.34 -32.44 21.74
N MET A 87 -6.25 -31.56 22.16
CA MET A 87 -7.49 -31.98 22.86
C MET A 87 -8.39 -32.82 21.95
N ARG A 88 -8.49 -32.47 20.66
CA ARG A 88 -9.20 -33.30 19.67
C ARG A 88 -8.58 -34.70 19.53
N LEU A 89 -7.23 -34.80 19.47
CA LEU A 89 -6.53 -36.09 19.43
C LEU A 89 -6.85 -36.92 20.68
N ALA A 90 -6.82 -36.33 21.88
CA ALA A 90 -7.13 -37.01 23.12
C ALA A 90 -8.57 -37.55 23.12
N ALA A 91 -9.55 -36.76 22.73
CA ALA A 91 -10.94 -37.20 22.60
C ALA A 91 -11.12 -38.29 21.55
N THR A 92 -10.41 -38.21 20.43
CA THR A 92 -10.44 -39.19 19.33
C THR A 92 -9.87 -40.55 19.72
N VAL A 93 -8.92 -40.58 20.65
CA VAL A 93 -8.39 -41.83 21.23
C VAL A 93 -9.28 -42.34 22.37
N ALA A 94 -9.86 -41.47 23.19
CA ALA A 94 -10.69 -41.86 24.33
C ALA A 94 -11.97 -42.60 23.90
N VAL A 95 -12.66 -42.12 22.86
CA VAL A 95 -13.92 -42.70 22.36
C VAL A 95 -13.78 -44.17 21.98
N PRO A 96 -12.86 -44.59 21.06
CA PRO A 96 -12.67 -45.98 20.71
C PRO A 96 -12.18 -46.81 21.89
N THR A 97 -11.38 -46.23 22.81
CA THR A 97 -10.95 -46.95 24.02
C THR A 97 -12.15 -47.35 24.89
N VAL A 98 -13.13 -46.47 25.05
CA VAL A 98 -14.36 -46.78 25.80
C VAL A 98 -15.20 -47.82 25.08
N ILE A 99 -15.30 -47.76 23.75
CA ILE A 99 -16.01 -48.72 22.92
C ILE A 99 -15.36 -50.11 23.08
N VAL A 100 -14.04 -50.19 22.89
CA VAL A 100 -13.28 -51.47 23.03
C VAL A 100 -13.43 -52.02 24.46
N TYR A 101 -13.38 -51.18 25.48
CA TYR A 101 -13.61 -51.58 26.86
C TYR A 101 -15.04 -52.14 27.05
N GLY A 102 -16.06 -51.46 26.52
CA GLY A 102 -17.46 -51.88 26.64
C GLY A 102 -17.73 -53.22 25.94
N VAL A 103 -17.24 -53.37 24.69
CA VAL A 103 -17.38 -54.62 23.93
C VAL A 103 -16.66 -55.76 24.61
N ASN A 104 -15.45 -55.53 25.11
CA ASN A 104 -14.67 -56.51 25.87
C ASN A 104 -15.42 -57.00 27.14
N ARG A 105 -16.16 -56.09 27.80
CA ARG A 105 -16.88 -56.41 29.03
C ARG A 105 -18.21 -57.12 28.80
N LEU A 106 -18.88 -56.85 27.67
CA LEU A 106 -20.25 -57.27 27.39
C LEU A 106 -20.34 -58.50 26.45
N CYS A 107 -19.42 -58.59 25.49
CA CYS A 107 -19.59 -59.53 24.37
C CYS A 107 -18.52 -60.62 24.26
N ILE A 108 -17.39 -60.52 24.98
CA ILE A 108 -16.25 -61.45 24.81
C ILE A 108 -16.02 -62.22 26.13
N HIS A 109 -16.31 -63.52 26.11
CA HIS A 109 -15.92 -64.45 27.20
C HIS A 109 -14.42 -64.76 27.06
N GLY A 110 -13.58 -64.10 27.86
CA GLY A 110 -12.12 -64.20 27.77
C GLY A 110 -11.46 -62.89 27.40
N VAL A 111 -11.39 -61.98 28.33
CA VAL A 111 -11.21 -60.55 28.15
C VAL A 111 -9.74 -60.18 28.05
N LEU A 112 -9.38 -59.39 27.05
CA LEU A 112 -8.18 -58.56 27.08
C LEU A 112 -8.17 -57.75 28.37
N PHE A 113 -7.08 -57.78 29.12
CA PHE A 113 -7.00 -57.09 30.43
C PHE A 113 -7.30 -55.60 30.31
N ASN A 114 -8.16 -55.05 31.15
CA ASN A 114 -8.54 -53.64 31.15
C ASN A 114 -7.33 -52.68 31.27
N SER A 115 -6.31 -53.10 32.03
CA SER A 115 -5.05 -52.35 32.15
C SER A 115 -4.29 -52.31 30.83
N ALA A 116 -4.29 -53.39 30.03
CA ALA A 116 -3.65 -53.38 28.70
C ALA A 116 -4.39 -52.44 27.74
N ASN A 117 -5.73 -52.36 27.82
CA ASN A 117 -6.49 -51.41 27.01
C ASN A 117 -6.15 -49.94 27.35
N CYS A 118 -6.06 -49.59 28.66
CA CYS A 118 -5.65 -48.26 29.10
C CYS A 118 -4.21 -47.92 28.68
N MET A 119 -3.29 -48.86 28.84
CA MET A 119 -1.88 -48.70 28.41
C MET A 119 -1.77 -48.52 26.88
N ALA A 120 -2.53 -49.31 26.12
CA ALA A 120 -2.59 -49.16 24.66
C ALA A 120 -3.11 -47.77 24.25
N ALA A 121 -4.14 -47.25 24.92
CA ALA A 121 -4.69 -45.91 24.66
C ALA A 121 -3.65 -44.79 24.87
N VAL A 122 -2.88 -44.85 25.96
CA VAL A 122 -1.79 -43.89 26.23
C VAL A 122 -0.70 -43.99 25.17
N LEU A 123 -0.31 -45.21 24.79
CA LEU A 123 0.67 -45.44 23.74
C LEU A 123 0.19 -44.91 22.37
N ILE A 124 -1.06 -45.15 22.01
CA ILE A 124 -1.66 -44.65 20.78
C ILE A 124 -1.62 -43.10 20.78
N PHE A 125 -2.02 -42.48 21.86
CA PHE A 125 -1.97 -41.00 21.98
C PHE A 125 -0.55 -40.47 21.80
N LEU A 126 0.44 -41.07 22.48
CA LEU A 126 1.84 -40.64 22.40
C LEU A 126 2.45 -40.92 21.02
N LEU A 127 2.21 -42.07 20.42
CA LEU A 127 2.81 -42.46 19.14
C LEU A 127 2.15 -41.74 17.95
N VAL A 128 0.82 -41.59 17.94
CA VAL A 128 0.13 -40.82 16.91
C VAL A 128 0.48 -39.34 17.04
N GLY A 129 0.43 -38.76 18.23
CA GLY A 129 0.84 -37.36 18.48
C GLY A 129 2.32 -37.13 18.17
N GLY A 130 3.19 -38.05 18.62
CA GLY A 130 4.63 -38.02 18.37
C GLY A 130 4.99 -38.13 16.88
N SER A 131 4.31 -39.00 16.13
CA SER A 131 4.52 -39.10 14.67
C SER A 131 4.16 -37.82 13.93
N ARG A 132 3.09 -37.13 14.36
CA ARG A 132 2.68 -35.81 13.82
C ARG A 132 3.66 -34.72 14.18
N LEU A 133 4.16 -34.72 15.43
CA LEU A 133 5.18 -33.79 15.90
C LEU A 133 6.51 -34.02 15.17
N ALA A 134 6.94 -35.28 15.05
CA ALA A 134 8.16 -35.64 14.31
C ALA A 134 8.07 -35.18 12.84
N TRP A 135 6.92 -35.39 12.19
CA TRP A 135 6.66 -34.90 10.84
C TRP A 135 6.75 -33.36 10.75
N ARG A 136 6.22 -32.64 11.74
CA ARG A 136 6.34 -31.18 11.85
C ARG A 136 7.79 -30.74 12.01
N LEU A 137 8.55 -31.39 12.87
CA LEU A 137 9.98 -31.10 13.09
C LEU A 137 10.81 -31.42 11.83
N PHE A 138 10.52 -32.53 11.16
CA PHE A 138 11.18 -32.92 9.91
C PHE A 138 10.91 -31.89 8.78
N LEU A 139 9.67 -31.41 8.64
CA LEU A 139 9.33 -30.38 7.66
C LEU A 139 9.99 -29.01 7.94
N ASN A 140 10.33 -28.76 9.21
CA ASN A 140 11.01 -27.54 9.65
C ASN A 140 12.54 -27.71 9.73
N HIS A 141 13.07 -28.88 9.40
CA HIS A 141 14.52 -29.15 9.39
C HIS A 141 15.11 -28.82 8.01
N PRO A 142 16.36 -28.28 7.92
CA PRO A 142 17.02 -27.90 6.65
C PRO A 142 17.08 -29.03 5.60
N LEU A 143 17.04 -30.30 6.01
CA LEU A 143 16.97 -31.48 5.12
C LEU A 143 15.63 -31.58 4.36
N GLY A 144 14.52 -31.13 4.96
CA GLY A 144 13.20 -31.12 4.31
C GLY A 144 13.03 -30.02 3.25
N GLU A 145 13.80 -28.93 3.34
CA GLU A 145 13.80 -27.83 2.37
C GLU A 145 14.50 -28.18 1.05
N LYS A 146 15.56 -29.01 1.09
CA LYS A 146 16.27 -29.47 -0.12
C LYS A 146 15.41 -30.31 -1.06
N LEU A 147 14.33 -30.91 -0.57
CA LEU A 147 13.41 -31.70 -1.36
C LEU A 147 12.30 -30.90 -2.04
N ARG A 148 12.20 -29.59 -1.77
CA ARG A 148 11.10 -28.73 -2.25
C ARG A 148 11.38 -27.91 -3.49
N GLY A 149 12.55 -27.92 -4.09
CA GLY A 149 12.84 -27.33 -5.42
C GLY A 149 12.24 -25.94 -5.66
N SER A 150 12.37 -25.00 -4.70
CA SER A 150 11.98 -23.60 -4.88
C SER A 150 13.22 -22.73 -4.76
N ALA A 151 13.39 -21.79 -5.70
CA ALA A 151 14.48 -20.81 -5.67
C ALA A 151 14.39 -20.01 -4.36
N SER A 152 15.10 -20.41 -3.33
CA SER A 152 15.01 -19.86 -1.99
C SER A 152 15.97 -18.69 -1.83
N ARG A 153 15.43 -17.53 -1.43
CA ARG A 153 16.19 -16.57 -0.63
C ARG A 153 16.64 -17.30 0.64
N ASP A 154 17.90 -17.15 1.03
CA ASP A 154 18.50 -17.83 2.18
C ASP A 154 17.66 -17.58 3.45
N PRO A 155 17.06 -18.61 4.07
CA PRO A 155 16.20 -18.44 5.24
C PRO A 155 16.95 -18.06 6.51
N ASN A 156 18.26 -18.05 6.48
CA ASN A 156 19.13 -17.73 7.61
C ASN A 156 19.72 -16.31 7.55
N ARG A 157 19.18 -15.43 6.68
CA ARG A 157 19.62 -14.04 6.60
C ARG A 157 19.44 -13.35 7.95
N PRO A 158 20.51 -12.79 8.53
CA PRO A 158 20.39 -12.05 9.77
C PRO A 158 19.64 -10.74 9.55
N VAL A 159 18.61 -10.51 10.38
CA VAL A 159 17.72 -9.35 10.33
C VAL A 159 17.83 -8.57 11.62
N MET A 160 17.92 -7.25 11.51
CA MET A 160 17.79 -6.32 12.64
C MET A 160 16.35 -5.80 12.71
N ILE A 161 15.81 -5.74 13.92
CA ILE A 161 14.50 -5.11 14.19
C ILE A 161 14.74 -3.75 14.84
N VAL A 162 14.22 -2.70 14.21
CA VAL A 162 14.27 -1.33 14.75
C VAL A 162 12.95 -1.06 15.48
N GLY A 163 13.04 -0.90 16.80
CA GLY A 163 11.91 -0.79 17.72
C GLY A 163 11.67 -2.09 18.50
N ALA A 164 11.72 -1.99 19.81
CA ALA A 164 11.55 -3.08 20.76
C ALA A 164 10.22 -2.95 21.55
N GLY A 165 9.18 -2.43 20.90
CA GLY A 165 7.81 -2.36 21.40
C GLY A 165 6.95 -3.53 20.92
N GLU A 166 5.63 -3.38 21.02
CA GLU A 166 4.63 -4.37 20.60
C GLU A 166 4.78 -4.73 19.10
N ALA A 167 4.98 -3.71 18.24
CA ALA A 167 5.21 -3.92 16.81
C ALA A 167 6.53 -4.66 16.53
N GLY A 168 7.61 -4.38 17.30
CA GLY A 168 8.87 -5.12 17.22
C GLY A 168 8.72 -6.57 17.63
N ALA A 169 8.02 -6.84 18.73
CA ALA A 169 7.70 -8.20 19.17
C ALA A 169 6.88 -8.96 18.11
N TRP A 170 5.90 -8.30 17.52
CA TRP A 170 5.13 -8.86 16.40
C TRP A 170 6.01 -9.15 15.18
N ALA A 171 6.88 -8.20 14.78
CA ALA A 171 7.80 -8.37 13.67
C ALA A 171 8.75 -9.58 13.86
N ILE A 172 9.29 -9.76 15.06
CA ILE A 172 10.11 -10.92 15.43
C ILE A 172 9.32 -12.22 15.25
N ASN A 173 8.05 -12.26 15.69
CA ASN A 173 7.20 -13.44 15.53
C ASN A 173 6.87 -13.72 14.06
N VAL A 174 6.67 -12.68 13.24
CA VAL A 174 6.51 -12.81 11.78
C VAL A 174 7.76 -13.44 11.15
N CYS A 175 8.95 -12.95 11.47
CA CYS A 175 10.22 -13.53 10.99
C CYS A 175 10.39 -14.99 11.41
N LYS A 176 9.98 -15.36 12.63
CA LYS A 176 10.00 -16.76 13.10
C LYS A 176 9.02 -17.65 12.35
N SER A 177 7.85 -17.14 12.03
CA SER A 177 6.77 -17.92 11.39
C SER A 177 6.95 -18.02 9.87
N ASN A 178 7.51 -16.98 9.24
CA ASN A 178 7.76 -16.89 7.81
C ASN A 178 9.23 -16.58 7.53
N LYS A 179 9.96 -17.63 7.17
CA LYS A 179 11.41 -17.56 6.90
C LYS A 179 11.79 -16.73 5.67
N GLU A 180 10.84 -16.32 4.86
CA GLU A 180 11.10 -15.41 3.73
C GLU A 180 11.64 -14.05 4.18
N TYR A 181 11.28 -13.62 5.40
CA TYR A 181 11.76 -12.37 5.98
C TYR A 181 13.14 -12.48 6.67
N GLY A 182 13.71 -13.70 6.78
CA GLY A 182 14.97 -13.96 7.44
C GLY A 182 14.84 -14.26 8.93
N HIS A 183 15.96 -14.21 9.66
CA HIS A 183 16.05 -14.51 11.08
C HIS A 183 16.45 -13.26 11.89
N ALA A 184 15.58 -12.82 12.79
CA ALA A 184 15.87 -11.68 13.67
C ALA A 184 16.95 -12.06 14.69
N VAL A 185 18.10 -11.38 14.65
CA VAL A 185 19.27 -11.67 15.51
C VAL A 185 19.50 -10.58 16.57
N VAL A 186 19.09 -9.35 16.30
CA VAL A 186 19.28 -8.20 17.19
C VAL A 186 18.13 -7.21 17.03
N ALA A 187 17.77 -6.52 18.11
CA ALA A 187 16.84 -5.38 18.10
C ALA A 187 17.53 -4.14 18.69
N VAL A 188 17.05 -2.96 18.29
CA VAL A 188 17.47 -1.65 18.80
C VAL A 188 16.25 -0.83 19.23
N ASP A 189 16.41 -0.04 20.31
CA ASP A 189 15.36 0.85 20.83
C ASP A 189 16.00 1.96 21.67
N ASP A 190 15.47 3.18 21.58
CA ASP A 190 15.98 4.32 22.36
C ASP A 190 15.56 4.31 23.83
N ASP A 191 14.61 3.45 24.22
CA ASP A 191 14.16 3.34 25.59
C ASP A 191 15.21 2.63 26.46
N PRO A 192 15.86 3.34 27.42
CA PRO A 192 16.89 2.75 28.27
C PRO A 192 16.40 1.55 29.09
N ALA A 193 15.11 1.48 29.40
CA ALA A 193 14.53 0.36 30.15
C ALA A 193 14.52 -0.96 29.38
N LYS A 194 14.60 -0.89 28.04
CA LYS A 194 14.62 -2.07 27.15
C LYS A 194 16.02 -2.55 26.79
N LEU A 195 17.02 -1.69 26.96
CA LEU A 195 18.40 -2.05 26.69
C LEU A 195 18.83 -3.23 27.55
N THR A 196 19.60 -4.16 26.98
CA THR A 196 20.03 -5.43 27.59
C THR A 196 18.93 -6.48 27.83
N GLN A 197 17.65 -6.16 27.55
CA GLN A 197 16.57 -7.14 27.61
C GLN A 197 16.50 -7.99 26.34
N THR A 198 15.65 -9.02 26.36
CA THR A 198 15.36 -9.88 25.21
C THR A 198 13.88 -9.88 24.91
N ILE A 199 13.51 -9.76 23.62
CA ILE A 199 12.13 -9.86 23.16
C ILE A 199 12.01 -11.12 22.31
N HIS A 200 11.17 -12.05 22.73
CA HIS A 200 11.01 -13.35 22.06
C HIS A 200 12.36 -14.04 21.74
N GLY A 201 13.36 -13.91 22.64
CA GLY A 201 14.69 -14.48 22.47
C GLY A 201 15.66 -13.68 21.59
N VAL A 202 15.26 -12.49 21.09
CA VAL A 202 16.12 -11.56 20.36
C VAL A 202 16.60 -10.46 21.31
N PRO A 203 17.93 -10.26 21.48
CA PRO A 203 18.48 -9.28 22.40
C PRO A 203 18.33 -7.85 21.87
N VAL A 204 18.00 -6.90 22.75
CA VAL A 204 18.08 -5.45 22.48
C VAL A 204 19.47 -4.96 22.87
N LYS A 205 20.28 -4.53 21.87
CA LYS A 205 21.73 -4.31 22.06
C LYS A 205 22.20 -2.87 21.94
N GLY A 206 21.33 -1.95 21.54
CA GLY A 206 21.70 -0.55 21.35
C GLY A 206 20.52 0.36 21.07
N THR A 207 20.84 1.62 20.88
CA THR A 207 19.91 2.69 20.45
C THR A 207 19.81 2.75 18.94
N LEU A 208 18.99 3.67 18.42
CA LEU A 208 18.86 3.89 16.97
C LEU A 208 20.18 4.36 16.33
N GLU A 209 21.01 5.13 17.07
CA GLU A 209 22.32 5.60 16.59
C GLU A 209 23.34 4.45 16.40
N ASP A 210 23.15 3.34 17.10
CA ASP A 210 24.06 2.19 17.02
C ASP A 210 23.78 1.28 15.81
N ILE A 211 22.75 1.58 14.99
CA ILE A 211 22.36 0.77 13.83
C ILE A 211 23.54 0.45 12.90
N PRO A 212 24.38 1.43 12.45
CA PRO A 212 25.47 1.14 11.53
C PRO A 212 26.52 0.21 12.13
N GLU A 213 26.89 0.42 13.40
CA GLU A 213 27.88 -0.41 14.08
C GLU A 213 27.37 -1.85 14.28
N LEU A 214 26.12 -1.98 14.74
CA LEU A 214 25.51 -3.29 14.99
C LEU A 214 25.26 -4.06 13.68
N CYS A 215 24.94 -3.38 12.57
CA CYS A 215 24.83 -4.02 11.26
C CYS A 215 26.14 -4.69 10.85
N ASN A 216 27.26 -4.01 11.01
CA ASN A 216 28.58 -4.57 10.73
C ASN A 216 28.94 -5.70 11.68
N ARG A 217 28.68 -5.54 12.99
CA ARG A 217 29.02 -6.53 14.03
C ARG A 217 28.25 -7.84 13.87
N TYR A 218 26.96 -7.78 13.53
CA TYR A 218 26.10 -8.96 13.38
C TYR A 218 25.96 -9.45 11.93
N GLY A 219 26.61 -8.80 10.97
CA GLY A 219 26.51 -9.15 9.55
C GLY A 219 25.09 -9.03 9.03
N ILE A 220 24.36 -7.98 9.41
CA ILE A 220 22.95 -7.80 9.09
C ILE A 220 22.76 -7.67 7.58
N HIS A 221 21.77 -8.39 7.06
CA HIS A 221 21.42 -8.39 5.65
C HIS A 221 20.20 -7.52 5.34
N SER A 222 19.25 -7.48 6.26
CA SER A 222 18.07 -6.61 6.14
C SER A 222 17.66 -6.02 7.49
N ILE A 223 17.04 -4.86 7.44
CA ILE A 223 16.54 -4.10 8.58
C ILE A 223 15.04 -3.96 8.44
N ILE A 224 14.30 -4.26 9.52
CA ILE A 224 12.84 -4.05 9.57
C ILE A 224 12.54 -2.94 10.57
N ILE A 225 12.01 -1.81 10.10
CA ILE A 225 11.56 -0.71 10.96
C ILE A 225 10.16 -1.03 11.47
N ALA A 226 10.05 -1.31 12.77
CA ALA A 226 8.85 -1.73 13.45
C ALA A 226 8.42 -0.73 14.54
N ILE A 227 8.38 0.57 14.20
CA ILE A 227 7.92 1.65 15.08
C ILE A 227 6.79 2.42 14.37
N PRO A 228 5.53 2.02 14.52
CA PRO A 228 4.39 2.66 13.82
C PRO A 228 4.20 4.13 14.17
N THR A 229 4.61 4.54 15.36
CA THR A 229 4.49 5.92 15.86
C THR A 229 5.61 6.85 15.38
N LEU A 230 6.63 6.30 14.70
CA LEU A 230 7.76 7.09 14.22
C LEU A 230 7.36 7.85 12.95
N LYS A 231 7.34 9.16 13.04
CA LYS A 231 6.90 10.06 11.96
C LYS A 231 7.82 11.27 11.82
N GLY A 232 7.71 11.98 10.71
CA GLY A 232 8.41 13.23 10.48
C GLY A 232 9.94 13.09 10.42
N SER A 233 10.64 14.09 10.92
CA SER A 233 12.11 14.15 10.91
C SER A 233 12.79 12.96 11.60
N LYS A 234 12.14 12.40 12.64
CA LYS A 234 12.69 11.24 13.36
C LYS A 234 12.67 9.97 12.49
N LEU A 235 11.61 9.75 11.70
CA LEU A 235 11.57 8.63 10.76
C LEU A 235 12.65 8.78 9.68
N ASN A 236 12.79 10.00 9.14
CA ASN A 236 13.84 10.29 8.15
C ASN A 236 15.23 10.00 8.69
N HIS A 237 15.51 10.44 9.92
CA HIS A 237 16.79 10.16 10.57
C HIS A 237 17.06 8.65 10.72
N VAL A 238 16.07 7.87 11.15
CA VAL A 238 16.19 6.41 11.24
C VAL A 238 16.38 5.76 9.87
N ILE A 239 15.64 6.24 8.86
CA ILE A 239 15.81 5.77 7.48
C ILE A 239 17.22 6.07 6.98
N ASP A 240 17.75 7.27 7.22
CA ASP A 240 19.10 7.66 6.82
C ASP A 240 20.16 6.76 7.48
N LEU A 241 20.03 6.47 8.79
CA LEU A 241 20.88 5.52 9.49
C LEU A 241 20.82 4.11 8.87
N CYS A 242 19.60 3.62 8.59
CA CYS A 242 19.40 2.30 7.98
C CYS A 242 19.97 2.24 6.56
N VAL A 243 19.73 3.26 5.73
CA VAL A 243 20.21 3.32 4.34
C VAL A 243 21.74 3.42 4.28
N SER A 244 22.38 4.11 5.24
CA SER A 244 23.84 4.20 5.31
C SER A 244 24.54 2.84 5.49
N THR A 245 23.82 1.82 5.95
CA THR A 245 24.36 0.46 6.15
C THR A 245 24.39 -0.38 4.88
N HIS A 246 23.81 0.09 3.79
CA HIS A 246 23.60 -0.67 2.54
C HIS A 246 22.79 -1.97 2.70
N CYS A 247 22.12 -2.17 3.83
CA CYS A 247 21.20 -3.28 4.06
C CYS A 247 19.85 -3.03 3.38
N ALA A 248 19.14 -4.09 3.03
CA ALA A 248 17.75 -3.98 2.55
C ALA A 248 16.86 -3.47 3.70
N VAL A 249 16.13 -2.37 3.49
CA VAL A 249 15.27 -1.76 4.51
C VAL A 249 13.82 -2.05 4.19
N GLN A 250 13.08 -2.50 5.19
CA GLN A 250 11.65 -2.81 5.10
C GLN A 250 10.88 -2.07 6.21
N LEU A 251 9.65 -1.71 5.89
CA LEU A 251 8.68 -1.08 6.80
C LEU A 251 7.48 -2.01 7.03
N LEU A 252 6.78 -1.81 8.13
CA LEU A 252 5.45 -2.41 8.32
C LEU A 252 4.50 -1.95 7.20
N SER A 253 3.82 -2.92 6.54
CA SER A 253 2.87 -2.61 5.47
C SER A 253 1.63 -1.89 6.01
N ASP A 254 1.13 -2.32 7.16
CA ASP A 254 -0.03 -1.74 7.84
C ASP A 254 0.13 -1.91 9.37
N PRO A 255 0.18 -0.80 10.12
CA PRO A 255 0.23 -0.85 11.58
C PRO A 255 -0.92 -1.60 12.25
N GLN A 256 -2.10 -1.68 11.62
CA GLN A 256 -3.26 -2.40 12.13
C GLN A 256 -3.09 -3.93 12.12
N LEU A 257 -2.10 -4.45 11.38
CA LEU A 257 -1.76 -5.87 11.39
C LEU A 257 -1.11 -6.31 12.70
N VAL A 258 -0.57 -5.37 13.49
CA VAL A 258 0.03 -5.66 14.79
C VAL A 258 -1.05 -6.15 15.76
N GLY A 259 -0.94 -7.39 16.22
CA GLY A 259 -1.91 -8.00 17.14
C GLY A 259 -3.19 -8.57 16.50
N SER A 260 -3.43 -8.40 15.21
CA SER A 260 -4.69 -8.81 14.55
C SER A 260 -4.83 -10.31 14.27
N GLY A 261 -3.77 -11.11 14.42
CA GLY A 261 -3.76 -12.53 14.01
C GLY A 261 -3.94 -12.77 12.50
N ALA A 262 -3.90 -11.73 11.69
CA ALA A 262 -4.06 -11.79 10.24
C ALA A 262 -2.93 -12.59 9.54
N PRO A 263 -3.14 -13.07 8.31
CA PRO A 263 -2.13 -13.81 7.56
C PRO A 263 -0.88 -12.96 7.35
N GLN A 264 0.29 -13.51 7.66
CA GLN A 264 1.60 -12.84 7.68
C GLN A 264 2.22 -12.61 6.28
N GLN A 265 1.52 -12.93 5.20
CA GLN A 265 1.94 -12.62 3.84
C GLN A 265 1.74 -11.11 3.57
N GLY A 266 2.80 -10.44 3.14
CA GLY A 266 2.77 -8.98 2.92
C GLY A 266 2.88 -8.14 4.20
N ALA A 267 3.35 -8.71 5.31
CA ALA A 267 3.52 -8.02 6.59
C ALA A 267 4.50 -6.84 6.50
N PHE A 268 5.52 -6.95 5.67
CA PHE A 268 6.51 -5.91 5.43
C PHE A 268 6.55 -5.56 3.95
N ARG A 269 6.77 -4.29 3.67
CA ARG A 269 7.02 -3.74 2.34
C ARG A 269 8.42 -3.14 2.27
N GLU A 270 8.98 -3.13 1.08
CA GLU A 270 10.24 -2.41 0.85
C GLU A 270 10.04 -0.91 1.04
N LEU A 271 11.10 -0.24 1.48
CA LEU A 271 11.15 1.21 1.55
C LEU A 271 11.00 1.77 0.13
N ASN A 272 10.21 2.82 -0.02
CA ASN A 272 10.09 3.52 -1.28
C ASN A 272 10.43 5.02 -1.12
N PRO A 273 10.76 5.74 -2.19
CA PRO A 273 11.13 7.15 -2.11
C PRO A 273 10.08 8.07 -1.48
N ALA A 274 8.80 7.67 -1.44
CA ALA A 274 7.76 8.44 -0.78
C ALA A 274 7.90 8.43 0.76
N ASP A 275 8.55 7.42 1.31
CA ASP A 275 8.75 7.30 2.76
C ASP A 275 9.73 8.35 3.31
N PHE A 276 10.60 8.91 2.47
CA PHE A 276 11.52 10.00 2.84
C PHE A 276 10.81 11.32 3.19
N LEU A 277 9.55 11.49 2.83
CA LEU A 277 8.81 12.73 3.14
C LEU A 277 8.08 12.72 4.49
N SER A 278 7.90 11.56 5.09
CA SER A 278 7.38 11.39 6.46
C SER A 278 6.22 12.33 6.83
N ARG A 279 5.18 12.36 6.00
CA ARG A 279 4.00 13.20 6.25
C ARG A 279 2.97 12.46 7.11
N ASP A 280 2.29 13.21 7.97
CA ASP A 280 1.18 12.67 8.76
C ASP A 280 0.00 12.27 7.87
N GLU A 281 -0.63 11.15 8.21
CA GLU A 281 -1.87 10.73 7.55
C GLU A 281 -2.95 11.80 7.67
N VAL A 282 -3.69 11.99 6.57
CA VAL A 282 -4.83 12.92 6.51
C VAL A 282 -6.05 12.26 7.13
N THR A 283 -6.67 12.95 8.07
CA THR A 283 -7.98 12.55 8.61
C THR A 283 -9.08 13.17 7.78
N LEU A 284 -9.83 12.35 7.03
CA LEU A 284 -10.94 12.81 6.20
C LEU A 284 -12.26 12.86 7.01
N ASP A 285 -13.08 13.87 6.73
CA ASP A 285 -14.49 13.84 7.11
C ASP A 285 -15.28 13.01 6.08
N THR A 286 -15.37 11.72 6.35
CA THR A 286 -15.99 10.74 5.45
C THR A 286 -17.47 10.99 5.24
N ASP A 287 -18.17 11.57 6.22
CA ASP A 287 -19.61 11.84 6.15
C ASP A 287 -19.88 13.02 5.21
N GLN A 288 -19.11 14.10 5.32
CA GLN A 288 -19.21 15.24 4.40
C GLN A 288 -18.88 14.83 2.96
N ILE A 289 -17.84 14.01 2.76
CA ILE A 289 -17.45 13.54 1.43
C ILE A 289 -18.52 12.59 0.86
N SER A 290 -19.03 11.65 1.66
CA SER A 290 -20.12 10.75 1.26
C SER A 290 -21.37 11.53 0.86
N GLY A 291 -21.67 12.61 1.57
CA GLY A 291 -22.85 13.45 1.33
C GLY A 291 -22.93 14.03 -0.09
N TYR A 292 -21.81 14.25 -0.79
CA TYR A 292 -21.81 14.79 -2.14
C TYR A 292 -21.32 13.83 -3.23
N LEU A 293 -20.81 12.63 -2.88
CA LEU A 293 -20.31 11.65 -3.85
C LEU A 293 -21.19 10.40 -3.96
N THR A 294 -21.79 9.94 -2.84
CA THR A 294 -22.54 8.69 -2.83
C THR A 294 -23.77 8.78 -3.72
N GLY A 295 -23.89 7.84 -4.65
CA GLY A 295 -25.02 7.77 -5.61
C GLY A 295 -24.98 8.83 -6.72
N LYS A 296 -24.00 9.74 -6.73
CA LYS A 296 -23.86 10.81 -7.73
C LYS A 296 -23.13 10.34 -8.99
N THR A 297 -23.36 11.03 -10.12
CA THR A 297 -22.51 10.88 -11.31
C THR A 297 -21.33 11.84 -11.21
N VAL A 298 -20.13 11.28 -11.14
CA VAL A 298 -18.87 12.02 -10.94
C VAL A 298 -18.04 11.98 -12.22
N LEU A 299 -17.66 13.14 -12.75
CA LEU A 299 -16.76 13.28 -13.90
C LEU A 299 -15.37 13.67 -13.40
N VAL A 300 -14.34 12.92 -13.80
CA VAL A 300 -12.93 13.25 -13.57
C VAL A 300 -12.26 13.47 -14.92
N THR A 301 -11.92 14.72 -15.24
CA THR A 301 -11.14 15.03 -16.44
C THR A 301 -9.65 14.94 -16.17
N GLY A 302 -8.87 14.46 -17.15
CA GLY A 302 -7.48 14.06 -16.89
C GLY A 302 -7.40 12.84 -15.97
N GLY A 303 -8.41 11.97 -16.04
CA GLY A 303 -8.57 10.83 -15.14
C GLY A 303 -7.51 9.75 -15.29
N GLY A 304 -6.80 9.68 -16.42
CA GLY A 304 -5.61 8.84 -16.61
C GLY A 304 -4.31 9.43 -16.05
N GLY A 305 -4.32 10.71 -15.64
CA GLY A 305 -3.15 11.37 -15.05
C GLY A 305 -2.89 10.92 -13.60
N SER A 306 -1.73 11.29 -13.06
CA SER A 306 -1.29 10.84 -11.72
C SER A 306 -2.28 11.18 -10.59
N ILE A 307 -2.83 12.42 -10.56
CA ILE A 307 -3.79 12.82 -9.53
C ILE A 307 -5.20 12.39 -9.93
N GLY A 308 -5.56 12.51 -11.21
CA GLY A 308 -6.87 12.12 -11.71
C GLY A 308 -7.19 10.65 -11.48
N SER A 309 -6.21 9.76 -11.73
CA SER A 309 -6.37 8.32 -11.47
C SER A 309 -6.56 8.01 -9.97
N GLU A 310 -5.85 8.71 -9.11
CA GLU A 310 -6.01 8.54 -7.66
C GLU A 310 -7.35 9.10 -7.17
N LEU A 311 -7.81 10.24 -7.71
CA LEU A 311 -9.16 10.74 -7.46
C LEU A 311 -10.21 9.69 -7.85
N CYS A 312 -10.07 9.06 -9.02
CA CYS A 312 -10.97 7.98 -9.45
C CYS A 312 -10.96 6.81 -8.47
N ARG A 313 -9.77 6.35 -8.01
CA ARG A 313 -9.64 5.27 -7.01
C ARG A 313 -10.34 5.62 -5.70
N GLN A 314 -10.20 6.85 -5.24
CA GLN A 314 -10.77 7.29 -3.98
C GLN A 314 -12.27 7.56 -4.08
N VAL A 315 -12.75 8.18 -5.17
CA VAL A 315 -14.19 8.36 -5.44
C VAL A 315 -14.92 7.02 -5.40
N MET A 316 -14.34 5.96 -5.97
CA MET A 316 -14.93 4.61 -5.95
C MET A 316 -15.18 4.06 -4.53
N ARG A 317 -14.40 4.50 -3.53
CA ARG A 317 -14.62 4.11 -2.12
C ARG A 317 -15.92 4.66 -1.55
N PHE A 318 -16.39 5.81 -2.08
CA PHE A 318 -17.62 6.47 -1.67
C PHE A 318 -18.86 6.02 -2.48
N LYS A 319 -18.75 4.94 -3.25
CA LYS A 319 -19.84 4.30 -3.99
C LYS A 319 -20.65 5.31 -4.84
N PRO A 320 -20.03 5.97 -5.83
CA PRO A 320 -20.73 6.84 -6.75
C PRO A 320 -21.78 6.05 -7.54
N GLY A 321 -22.84 6.71 -7.98
CA GLY A 321 -23.81 6.12 -8.91
C GLY A 321 -23.19 5.82 -10.27
N LYS A 322 -22.29 6.71 -10.73
CA LYS A 322 -21.47 6.50 -11.92
C LYS A 322 -20.17 7.32 -11.82
N LEU A 323 -19.04 6.72 -12.20
CA LEU A 323 -17.77 7.41 -12.38
C LEU A 323 -17.43 7.50 -13.87
N LEU A 324 -17.21 8.73 -14.35
CA LEU A 324 -16.80 9.02 -15.72
C LEU A 324 -15.33 9.42 -15.70
N ILE A 325 -14.50 8.64 -16.38
CA ILE A 325 -13.06 8.89 -16.56
C ILE A 325 -12.89 9.52 -17.95
N PHE A 326 -12.65 10.83 -18.00
CA PHE A 326 -12.48 11.57 -19.26
C PHE A 326 -11.00 11.91 -19.46
N ASP A 327 -10.38 11.39 -20.49
CA ASP A 327 -8.98 11.66 -20.81
C ASP A 327 -8.73 11.67 -22.31
N ILE A 328 -7.74 12.43 -22.77
CA ILE A 328 -7.28 12.42 -24.15
C ILE A 328 -6.40 11.21 -24.45
N TYR A 329 -5.72 10.67 -23.42
CA TYR A 329 -4.79 9.56 -23.55
C TYR A 329 -5.45 8.24 -23.11
N GLU A 330 -5.86 7.45 -24.11
CA GLU A 330 -6.66 6.23 -23.89
C GLU A 330 -5.96 5.16 -23.04
N ASN A 331 -4.64 4.99 -23.19
CA ASN A 331 -3.93 3.89 -22.56
C ASN A 331 -3.97 4.00 -21.02
N CYS A 332 -3.63 5.15 -20.45
CA CYS A 332 -3.68 5.34 -19.00
C CYS A 332 -5.11 5.22 -18.44
N ALA A 333 -6.12 5.69 -19.20
CA ALA A 333 -7.51 5.55 -18.81
C ALA A 333 -7.98 4.08 -18.85
N TYR A 334 -7.53 3.31 -19.84
CA TYR A 334 -7.79 1.88 -19.95
C TYR A 334 -7.13 1.08 -18.83
N GLU A 335 -5.84 1.35 -18.53
CA GLU A 335 -5.12 0.71 -17.42
C GLU A 335 -5.83 0.92 -16.09
N LEU A 336 -6.30 2.15 -15.83
CA LEU A 336 -7.08 2.47 -14.64
C LEU A 336 -8.40 1.70 -14.59
N LEU A 337 -9.12 1.59 -15.71
CA LEU A 337 -10.35 0.79 -15.78
C LEU A 337 -10.09 -0.67 -15.43
N MET A 338 -9.03 -1.27 -15.98
CA MET A 338 -8.65 -2.66 -15.69
C MET A 338 -8.31 -2.86 -14.21
N GLU A 339 -7.58 -1.93 -13.61
CA GLU A 339 -7.27 -1.93 -12.17
C GLU A 339 -8.53 -1.89 -11.32
N LEU A 340 -9.46 -0.96 -11.61
CA LEU A 340 -10.71 -0.82 -10.88
C LEU A 340 -11.60 -2.07 -11.03
N GLN A 341 -11.68 -2.64 -12.23
CA GLN A 341 -12.41 -3.89 -12.47
C GLN A 341 -11.80 -5.09 -11.74
N GLN A 342 -10.48 -5.16 -11.65
CA GLN A 342 -9.81 -6.20 -10.87
C GLN A 342 -10.13 -6.10 -9.37
N LYS A 343 -10.21 -4.88 -8.85
CA LYS A 343 -10.46 -4.62 -7.43
C LYS A 343 -11.92 -4.76 -7.01
N TYR A 344 -12.86 -4.26 -7.82
CA TYR A 344 -14.28 -4.15 -7.46
C TYR A 344 -15.20 -5.09 -8.25
N GLY A 345 -14.68 -5.86 -9.20
CA GLY A 345 -15.43 -6.73 -10.11
C GLY A 345 -15.64 -6.08 -11.48
N ARG A 346 -16.19 -6.85 -12.44
CA ARG A 346 -16.36 -6.37 -13.82
C ARG A 346 -17.56 -5.43 -13.99
N ASP A 347 -18.60 -5.60 -13.17
CA ASP A 347 -19.86 -4.85 -13.27
C ASP A 347 -19.84 -3.60 -12.38
N ILE A 348 -18.82 -2.75 -12.57
CA ILE A 348 -18.66 -1.49 -11.82
C ILE A 348 -19.29 -0.32 -12.58
N PRO A 349 -19.84 0.70 -11.89
CA PRO A 349 -20.43 1.88 -12.52
C PRO A 349 -19.35 2.86 -13.03
N VAL A 350 -18.41 2.38 -13.84
CA VAL A 350 -17.30 3.18 -14.40
C VAL A 350 -17.38 3.19 -15.92
N THR A 351 -17.29 4.38 -16.50
CA THR A 351 -17.24 4.57 -17.95
C THR A 351 -15.99 5.40 -18.31
N VAL A 352 -15.17 4.89 -19.23
CA VAL A 352 -14.05 5.62 -19.81
C VAL A 352 -14.52 6.34 -21.07
N LEU A 353 -14.25 7.63 -21.14
CA LEU A 353 -14.58 8.52 -22.25
C LEU A 353 -13.30 9.16 -22.79
N VAL A 354 -12.96 8.82 -24.03
CA VAL A 354 -11.82 9.43 -24.70
C VAL A 354 -12.27 10.76 -25.33
N GLY A 355 -11.53 11.83 -25.01
CA GLY A 355 -11.83 13.15 -25.54
C GLY A 355 -10.91 14.24 -25.00
N SER A 356 -10.95 15.40 -25.63
CA SER A 356 -10.18 16.58 -25.22
C SER A 356 -11.10 17.64 -24.61
N ILE A 357 -10.68 18.28 -23.51
CA ILE A 357 -11.40 19.43 -22.94
C ILE A 357 -11.44 20.64 -23.89
N ARG A 358 -10.61 20.65 -24.92
CA ARG A 358 -10.61 21.67 -25.99
C ARG A 358 -11.83 21.54 -26.93
N ASP A 359 -12.44 20.38 -26.99
CA ASP A 359 -13.59 20.06 -27.84
C ASP A 359 -14.90 20.28 -27.06
N LYS A 360 -15.46 21.50 -27.19
CA LYS A 360 -16.72 21.88 -26.52
C LYS A 360 -17.87 20.95 -26.91
N LYS A 361 -17.97 20.57 -28.19
CA LYS A 361 -19.04 19.70 -28.68
C LYS A 361 -18.98 18.32 -28.00
N ARG A 362 -17.77 17.74 -27.89
CA ARG A 362 -17.58 16.47 -27.20
C ARG A 362 -17.92 16.56 -25.71
N LEU A 363 -17.59 17.69 -25.06
CA LEU A 363 -17.98 17.92 -23.68
C LEU A 363 -19.49 17.95 -23.55
N ASP A 364 -20.21 18.73 -24.41
CA ASP A 364 -21.67 18.83 -24.36
C ASP A 364 -22.34 17.45 -24.55
N GLU A 365 -21.90 16.65 -25.51
CA GLU A 365 -22.35 15.26 -25.69
C GLU A 365 -22.20 14.43 -24.39
N VAL A 366 -21.09 14.60 -23.66
CA VAL A 366 -20.85 13.89 -22.40
C VAL A 366 -21.81 14.37 -21.31
N PHE A 367 -21.99 15.70 -21.18
CA PHE A 367 -22.88 16.26 -20.16
C PHE A 367 -24.35 15.94 -20.44
N GLU A 368 -24.79 16.01 -21.70
CA GLU A 368 -26.13 15.64 -22.12
C GLU A 368 -26.44 14.14 -21.92
N THR A 369 -25.45 13.26 -22.15
CA THR A 369 -25.64 11.82 -22.06
C THR A 369 -25.61 11.31 -20.62
N TYR A 370 -24.72 11.82 -19.80
CA TYR A 370 -24.41 11.24 -18.49
C TYR A 370 -24.83 12.08 -17.31
N HIS A 371 -25.17 13.36 -17.50
CA HIS A 371 -25.60 14.32 -16.47
C HIS A 371 -24.71 14.28 -15.22
N PRO A 372 -23.39 14.55 -15.33
CA PRO A 372 -22.52 14.57 -14.17
C PRO A 372 -22.91 15.71 -13.23
N THR A 373 -23.05 15.41 -11.94
CA THR A 373 -23.40 16.39 -10.91
C THR A 373 -22.17 16.91 -10.18
N VAL A 374 -21.05 16.17 -10.23
CA VAL A 374 -19.77 16.56 -9.63
C VAL A 374 -18.66 16.44 -10.66
N VAL A 375 -17.84 17.48 -10.80
CA VAL A 375 -16.72 17.52 -11.72
C VAL A 375 -15.42 17.78 -10.96
N PHE A 376 -14.45 16.89 -11.12
CA PHE A 376 -13.05 17.11 -10.72
C PHE A 376 -12.22 17.35 -11.98
N HIS A 377 -11.68 18.57 -12.09
CA HIS A 377 -10.93 18.98 -13.26
C HIS A 377 -9.41 18.90 -13.03
N ALA A 378 -8.81 17.76 -13.44
CA ALA A 378 -7.36 17.51 -13.33
C ALA A 378 -6.64 17.56 -14.70
N ALA A 379 -7.35 17.75 -15.80
CA ALA A 379 -6.75 17.84 -17.13
C ALA A 379 -5.99 19.16 -17.31
N ALA A 380 -4.68 19.10 -17.55
CA ALA A 380 -3.85 20.27 -17.87
C ALA A 380 -2.51 19.86 -18.49
N HIS A 381 -1.92 20.74 -19.29
CA HIS A 381 -0.51 20.68 -19.62
C HIS A 381 0.31 21.29 -18.47
N LYS A 382 1.18 20.48 -17.83
CA LYS A 382 1.88 20.85 -16.59
C LYS A 382 3.39 21.08 -16.70
N HIS A 383 4.00 20.61 -17.81
CA HIS A 383 5.46 20.68 -17.97
C HIS A 383 5.92 22.07 -18.36
N VAL A 384 6.51 22.81 -17.39
CA VAL A 384 6.95 24.18 -17.57
C VAL A 384 7.82 24.36 -18.83
N PRO A 385 8.94 23.61 -19.03
CA PRO A 385 9.79 23.83 -20.18
C PRO A 385 9.08 23.64 -21.54
N LEU A 386 8.13 22.69 -21.62
CA LEU A 386 7.38 22.47 -22.86
C LEU A 386 6.39 23.59 -23.14
N MET A 387 5.80 24.16 -22.10
CA MET A 387 4.84 25.26 -22.25
C MET A 387 5.54 26.59 -22.53
N GLU A 388 6.78 26.76 -22.14
CA GLU A 388 7.61 27.90 -22.58
C GLU A 388 7.88 27.86 -24.09
N VAL A 389 8.08 26.67 -24.66
CA VAL A 389 8.26 26.46 -26.11
C VAL A 389 6.93 26.58 -26.86
N SER A 390 5.82 26.18 -26.24
CA SER A 390 4.50 26.09 -26.89
C SER A 390 3.43 26.86 -26.10
N PRO A 391 3.54 28.20 -25.94
CA PRO A 391 2.65 28.99 -25.10
C PRO A 391 1.20 28.99 -25.59
N ALA A 392 0.96 28.98 -26.90
CA ALA A 392 -0.37 28.90 -27.47
C ALA A 392 -1.08 27.59 -27.09
N GLU A 393 -0.36 26.46 -27.08
CA GLU A 393 -0.95 25.17 -26.67
C GLU A 393 -1.28 25.15 -25.16
N ALA A 394 -0.46 25.79 -24.33
CA ALA A 394 -0.78 25.97 -22.90
C ALA A 394 -2.10 26.75 -22.72
N VAL A 395 -2.31 27.83 -23.46
CA VAL A 395 -3.55 28.63 -23.41
C VAL A 395 -4.74 27.83 -23.94
N LYS A 396 -4.61 27.21 -25.12
CA LYS A 396 -5.71 26.42 -25.72
C LYS A 396 -6.17 25.29 -24.80
N ASN A 397 -5.24 24.58 -24.19
CA ASN A 397 -5.59 23.46 -23.32
C ASN A 397 -6.01 23.92 -21.92
N ASN A 398 -5.15 24.69 -21.23
CA ASN A 398 -5.40 25.00 -19.83
C ASN A 398 -6.50 26.08 -19.66
N VAL A 399 -6.43 27.17 -20.42
CA VAL A 399 -7.38 28.29 -20.27
C VAL A 399 -8.68 28.02 -21.02
N LEU A 400 -8.60 27.81 -22.35
CA LEU A 400 -9.79 27.65 -23.16
C LEU A 400 -10.49 26.31 -22.90
N GLY A 401 -9.71 25.25 -22.65
CA GLY A 401 -10.26 23.96 -22.25
C GLY A 401 -11.01 24.02 -20.91
N THR A 402 -10.46 24.70 -19.90
CA THR A 402 -11.14 24.94 -18.62
C THR A 402 -12.41 25.78 -18.80
N LYS A 403 -12.34 26.85 -19.62
CA LYS A 403 -13.51 27.66 -19.96
C LYS A 403 -14.61 26.80 -20.59
N ASN A 404 -14.29 25.99 -21.61
CA ASN A 404 -15.25 25.10 -22.26
C ASN A 404 -15.94 24.17 -21.25
N LEU A 405 -15.13 23.55 -20.37
CA LEU A 405 -15.66 22.63 -19.35
C LEU A 405 -16.55 23.34 -18.33
N LEU A 406 -16.20 24.55 -17.88
CA LEU A 406 -17.02 25.36 -16.98
C LEU A 406 -18.34 25.77 -17.63
N VAL A 407 -18.32 26.16 -18.91
CA VAL A 407 -19.54 26.49 -19.67
C VAL A 407 -20.44 25.25 -19.78
N SER A 408 -19.91 24.11 -20.24
CA SER A 408 -20.70 22.87 -20.31
C SER A 408 -21.26 22.47 -18.94
N ALA A 409 -20.46 22.59 -17.88
CA ALA A 409 -20.90 22.28 -16.52
C ALA A 409 -22.03 23.19 -16.04
N SER A 410 -21.96 24.49 -16.32
CA SER A 410 -22.99 25.45 -15.91
C SER A 410 -24.29 25.33 -16.72
N GLU A 411 -24.22 24.87 -17.98
CA GLU A 411 -25.37 24.64 -18.86
C GLU A 411 -26.13 23.34 -18.53
N HIS A 412 -25.53 22.42 -17.71
CA HIS A 412 -26.06 21.07 -17.44
C HIS A 412 -26.19 20.76 -15.93
N ASP A 413 -26.53 21.74 -15.12
CA ASP A 413 -26.90 21.59 -13.70
C ASP A 413 -25.85 20.87 -12.82
N VAL A 414 -24.55 21.09 -13.08
CA VAL A 414 -23.50 20.59 -12.20
C VAL A 414 -23.58 21.28 -10.85
N GLU A 415 -23.65 20.48 -9.78
CA GLU A 415 -23.72 20.99 -8.41
C GLU A 415 -22.35 21.49 -7.89
N ARG A 416 -21.26 20.78 -8.27
CA ARG A 416 -19.89 21.06 -7.78
C ARG A 416 -18.85 20.93 -8.87
N PHE A 417 -17.99 21.93 -8.94
CA PHE A 417 -16.83 21.95 -9.83
C PHE A 417 -15.55 22.22 -9.04
N VAL A 418 -14.63 21.25 -9.02
CA VAL A 418 -13.37 21.33 -8.29
C VAL A 418 -12.20 21.36 -9.27
N GLN A 419 -11.58 22.52 -9.41
CA GLN A 419 -10.41 22.76 -10.27
C GLN A 419 -9.12 22.46 -9.53
N LEU A 420 -8.27 21.58 -10.06
CA LEU A 420 -6.92 21.45 -9.54
C LEU A 420 -6.04 22.61 -9.99
N SER A 421 -5.35 23.23 -9.05
CA SER A 421 -4.39 24.31 -9.28
C SER A 421 -3.00 23.98 -8.71
N THR A 422 -2.10 24.93 -8.71
CA THR A 422 -0.69 24.72 -8.33
C THR A 422 -0.10 25.97 -7.66
N ASP A 423 0.94 25.78 -6.83
CA ASP A 423 1.82 26.82 -6.28
C ASP A 423 2.38 27.76 -7.37
N LYS A 424 2.61 27.24 -8.58
CA LYS A 424 3.14 28.01 -9.72
C LYS A 424 2.18 29.03 -10.32
N ALA A 425 0.91 29.04 -9.88
CA ALA A 425 -0.07 30.09 -10.19
C ALA A 425 0.13 31.37 -9.36
N VAL A 426 0.91 31.29 -8.28
CA VAL A 426 1.26 32.41 -7.42
C VAL A 426 2.47 33.14 -8.02
N ASN A 427 2.35 34.47 -8.24
CA ASN A 427 3.41 35.28 -8.83
C ASN A 427 4.15 34.55 -9.98
N PRO A 428 3.44 34.18 -11.05
CA PRO A 428 3.95 33.21 -12.03
C PRO A 428 5.19 33.74 -12.76
N THR A 429 6.19 32.87 -12.94
CA THR A 429 7.38 33.12 -13.76
C THR A 429 7.37 32.31 -15.05
N SER A 430 6.35 31.48 -15.22
CA SER A 430 6.18 30.58 -16.36
C SER A 430 4.82 30.74 -17.03
N VAL A 431 4.77 30.44 -18.33
CA VAL A 431 3.53 30.38 -19.12
C VAL A 431 2.53 29.42 -18.48
N MET A 432 2.98 28.23 -18.06
CA MET A 432 2.12 27.24 -17.43
C MET A 432 1.50 27.80 -16.13
N GLY A 433 2.30 28.41 -15.26
CA GLY A 433 1.80 29.04 -14.02
C GLY A 433 0.81 30.14 -14.31
N CYS A 434 1.10 31.01 -15.31
CA CYS A 434 0.21 32.06 -15.75
C CYS A 434 -1.14 31.51 -16.25
N THR A 435 -1.15 30.46 -17.07
CA THR A 435 -2.40 29.81 -17.51
C THR A 435 -3.21 29.23 -16.35
N LYS A 436 -2.56 28.67 -15.33
CA LYS A 436 -3.26 28.17 -14.12
C LYS A 436 -3.84 29.31 -13.29
N ARG A 437 -3.13 30.44 -13.20
CA ARG A 437 -3.70 31.65 -12.54
C ARG A 437 -4.96 32.14 -13.26
N ILE A 438 -4.97 32.18 -14.58
CA ILE A 438 -6.17 32.53 -15.37
C ILE A 438 -7.30 31.51 -15.12
N CYS A 439 -7.00 30.21 -14.96
CA CYS A 439 -8.01 29.22 -14.59
C CYS A 439 -8.62 29.50 -13.20
N GLU A 440 -7.82 29.93 -12.21
CA GLU A 440 -8.35 30.35 -10.90
C GLU A 440 -9.28 31.57 -11.03
N MET A 441 -8.93 32.55 -11.88
CA MET A 441 -9.79 33.70 -12.16
C MET A 441 -11.09 33.28 -12.85
N LEU A 442 -11.05 32.33 -13.79
CA LEU A 442 -12.26 31.73 -14.40
C LEU A 442 -13.18 31.12 -13.33
N ILE A 443 -12.65 30.35 -12.38
CA ILE A 443 -13.43 29.78 -11.27
C ILE A 443 -14.13 30.89 -10.49
N GLN A 444 -13.43 31.99 -10.17
CA GLN A 444 -14.00 33.12 -9.44
C GLN A 444 -15.09 33.86 -10.22
N THR A 445 -14.93 34.02 -11.56
CA THR A 445 -15.94 34.66 -12.40
C THR A 445 -17.20 33.84 -12.56
N PHE A 446 -17.09 32.49 -12.66
CA PHE A 446 -18.26 31.60 -12.75
C PHE A 446 -19.02 31.53 -11.42
N ALA A 447 -18.30 31.55 -10.29
CA ALA A 447 -18.88 31.46 -8.95
C ALA A 447 -19.92 32.55 -8.66
N GLY A 448 -19.79 33.75 -9.26
CA GLY A 448 -20.75 34.85 -9.11
C GLY A 448 -21.96 34.75 -10.04
N ASN A 449 -21.95 33.90 -11.04
CA ASN A 449 -22.91 33.87 -12.12
C ASN A 449 -23.69 32.53 -12.26
N THR A 450 -23.42 31.54 -11.41
CA THR A 450 -24.08 30.23 -11.45
C THR A 450 -24.34 29.72 -10.04
N ASP A 451 -25.34 28.81 -9.88
CA ASP A 451 -25.60 28.11 -8.62
C ASP A 451 -24.57 26.99 -8.34
N MET A 452 -23.75 26.65 -9.33
CA MET A 452 -22.69 25.67 -9.24
C MET A 452 -21.62 26.10 -8.24
N LYS A 453 -21.29 25.25 -7.28
CA LYS A 453 -20.20 25.52 -6.34
C LYS A 453 -18.84 25.29 -7.03
N CYS A 454 -18.24 26.39 -7.52
CA CYS A 454 -16.96 26.39 -8.20
C CYS A 454 -15.83 26.73 -7.26
N VAL A 455 -14.82 25.86 -7.16
CA VAL A 455 -13.64 26.07 -6.31
C VAL A 455 -12.36 25.65 -7.02
N ALA A 456 -11.24 26.29 -6.67
CA ALA A 456 -9.90 25.85 -7.06
C ALA A 456 -9.16 25.32 -5.84
N VAL A 457 -8.30 24.30 -6.04
CA VAL A 457 -7.46 23.72 -4.99
C VAL A 457 -6.00 23.83 -5.41
N ARG A 458 -5.25 24.64 -4.69
CA ARG A 458 -3.85 24.96 -4.92
C ARG A 458 -2.96 24.12 -4.02
N PHE A 459 -1.96 23.45 -4.59
CA PHE A 459 -0.95 22.69 -3.86
C PHE A 459 0.36 22.63 -4.66
N GLY A 460 1.45 22.21 -4.00
CA GLY A 460 2.78 22.11 -4.58
C GLY A 460 3.00 20.84 -5.38
N ASN A 461 4.23 20.32 -5.35
CA ASN A 461 4.54 19.13 -6.11
C ASN A 461 3.98 17.86 -5.45
N VAL A 462 3.65 16.87 -6.28
CA VAL A 462 3.27 15.53 -5.80
C VAL A 462 4.35 14.51 -6.18
N LEU A 463 4.68 13.64 -5.23
CA LEU A 463 5.71 12.63 -5.39
C LEU A 463 5.34 11.56 -6.40
N GLY A 464 6.35 11.09 -7.14
CA GLY A 464 6.17 9.97 -8.05
C GLY A 464 5.26 10.25 -9.25
N SER A 465 4.83 11.51 -9.47
CA SER A 465 4.04 11.86 -10.65
C SER A 465 4.86 11.73 -11.93
N HIS A 466 4.22 11.37 -13.04
CA HIS A 466 4.88 11.21 -14.33
C HIS A 466 5.69 12.46 -14.71
N GLY A 467 6.98 12.24 -15.07
CA GLY A 467 7.91 13.29 -15.45
C GLY A 467 8.37 14.21 -14.30
N SER A 468 8.15 13.84 -13.04
CA SER A 468 8.65 14.58 -11.88
C SER A 468 10.11 14.24 -11.55
N VAL A 469 10.68 14.94 -10.56
CA VAL A 469 12.11 14.87 -10.22
C VAL A 469 12.55 13.48 -9.72
N ILE A 470 11.71 12.77 -8.95
CA ILE A 470 12.08 11.46 -8.41
C ILE A 470 12.23 10.41 -9.52
N PRO A 471 11.24 10.15 -10.40
CA PRO A 471 11.44 9.25 -11.54
C PRO A 471 12.61 9.62 -12.44
N LEU A 472 12.91 10.92 -12.59
CA LEU A 472 14.09 11.37 -13.34
C LEU A 472 15.37 10.93 -12.64
N PHE A 473 15.51 11.18 -11.35
CA PHE A 473 16.69 10.80 -10.58
C PHE A 473 16.88 9.28 -10.56
N GLU A 474 15.80 8.53 -10.34
CA GLU A 474 15.84 7.05 -10.42
C GLU A 474 16.33 6.55 -11.78
N ALA A 475 15.82 7.11 -12.87
CA ALA A 475 16.26 6.74 -14.22
C ALA A 475 17.74 7.08 -14.47
N GLN A 476 18.23 8.22 -13.93
CA GLN A 476 19.63 8.62 -14.02
C GLN A 476 20.53 7.70 -13.17
N ILE A 477 20.15 7.41 -11.94
CA ILE A 477 20.89 6.51 -11.04
C ILE A 477 21.00 5.10 -11.66
N LYS A 478 19.89 4.56 -12.15
CA LYS A 478 19.85 3.24 -12.82
C LYS A 478 20.74 3.16 -14.07
N LYS A 479 21.01 4.30 -14.72
CA LYS A 479 21.92 4.41 -15.87
C LYS A 479 23.39 4.64 -15.48
N GLY A 480 23.69 4.76 -14.19
CA GLY A 480 25.04 5.03 -13.70
C GLY A 480 25.39 6.52 -13.55
N GLY A 481 24.41 7.41 -13.63
CA GLY A 481 24.54 8.85 -13.43
C GLY A 481 24.96 9.64 -14.67
N PRO A 482 25.36 10.93 -14.51
CA PRO A 482 25.21 11.72 -13.29
C PRO A 482 23.76 12.06 -12.95
N VAL A 483 23.47 12.32 -11.68
CA VAL A 483 22.19 12.91 -11.27
C VAL A 483 22.25 14.41 -11.54
N THR A 484 21.26 14.94 -12.30
CA THR A 484 21.27 16.35 -12.71
C THR A 484 20.36 17.20 -11.82
N LEU A 485 20.91 18.24 -11.22
CA LEU A 485 20.20 19.20 -10.37
C LEU A 485 20.27 20.60 -10.99
N THR A 486 19.16 21.34 -10.95
CA THR A 486 19.12 22.68 -11.57
C THR A 486 19.82 23.73 -10.72
N ASP A 487 19.68 23.68 -9.39
CA ASP A 487 20.41 24.56 -8.46
C ASP A 487 20.59 23.87 -7.12
N PRO A 488 21.74 24.06 -6.40
CA PRO A 488 21.98 23.43 -5.11
C PRO A 488 21.03 23.89 -4.01
N ASN A 489 20.46 25.09 -4.11
CA ASN A 489 19.60 25.67 -3.10
C ASN A 489 18.11 25.57 -3.45
N ILE A 490 17.77 24.87 -4.54
CA ILE A 490 16.37 24.75 -4.97
C ILE A 490 15.56 23.95 -3.95
N GLU A 491 14.44 24.51 -3.55
CA GLU A 491 13.51 23.89 -2.61
C GLU A 491 12.13 23.72 -3.25
N ARG A 492 11.43 22.66 -2.86
CA ARG A 492 10.07 22.39 -3.31
C ARG A 492 9.23 21.83 -2.19
N TYR A 493 7.97 22.19 -2.19
CA TYR A 493 6.97 21.53 -1.37
C TYR A 493 6.59 20.19 -1.99
N PHE A 494 6.46 19.16 -1.17
CA PHE A 494 6.04 17.84 -1.62
C PHE A 494 4.88 17.29 -0.80
N MET A 495 4.02 16.54 -1.48
CA MET A 495 2.90 15.80 -0.92
C MET A 495 2.81 14.44 -1.63
N THR A 496 2.24 13.43 -0.98
CA THR A 496 1.96 12.17 -1.68
C THR A 496 0.73 12.32 -2.59
N ILE A 497 0.65 11.54 -3.66
CA ILE A 497 -0.51 11.57 -4.56
C ILE A 497 -1.81 11.20 -3.81
N PRO A 498 -1.84 10.13 -2.97
CA PRO A 498 -3.02 9.82 -2.16
C PRO A 498 -3.45 10.96 -1.24
N GLU A 499 -2.49 11.62 -0.54
CA GLU A 499 -2.77 12.75 0.33
C GLU A 499 -3.39 13.93 -0.44
N ALA A 500 -2.81 14.28 -1.59
CA ALA A 500 -3.33 15.35 -2.45
C ALA A 500 -4.77 15.05 -2.89
N ALA A 501 -5.04 13.83 -3.36
CA ALA A 501 -6.39 13.43 -3.78
C ALA A 501 -7.38 13.47 -2.61
N GLN A 502 -6.99 13.02 -1.42
CA GLN A 502 -7.80 13.08 -0.20
C GLN A 502 -8.19 14.51 0.15
N LEU A 503 -7.22 15.41 0.18
CA LEU A 503 -7.47 16.83 0.49
C LEU A 503 -8.27 17.54 -0.59
N VAL A 504 -8.13 17.16 -1.87
CA VAL A 504 -8.99 17.67 -2.96
C VAL A 504 -10.44 17.23 -2.77
N LEU A 505 -10.69 15.97 -2.39
CA LEU A 505 -12.05 15.50 -2.07
C LEU A 505 -12.61 16.25 -0.85
N GLN A 506 -11.81 16.46 0.18
CA GLN A 506 -12.23 17.23 1.36
C GLN A 506 -12.51 18.71 1.04
N ALA A 507 -11.68 19.34 0.20
CA ALA A 507 -11.93 20.70 -0.28
C ALA A 507 -13.23 20.78 -1.11
N GLY A 508 -13.53 19.74 -1.89
CA GLY A 508 -14.81 19.61 -2.57
C GLY A 508 -16.00 19.51 -1.62
N ALA A 509 -15.86 18.84 -0.47
CA ALA A 509 -16.90 18.80 0.56
C ALA A 509 -17.14 20.19 1.20
N LEU A 510 -16.06 20.93 1.46
CA LEU A 510 -16.07 22.27 2.05
C LEU A 510 -16.44 23.38 1.04
N ALA A 511 -16.71 23.04 -0.24
CA ALA A 511 -16.82 24.01 -1.33
C ALA A 511 -17.79 25.17 -1.04
N GLU A 512 -17.22 26.35 -0.91
CA GLU A 512 -17.89 27.66 -0.99
C GLU A 512 -17.48 28.32 -2.30
N SER A 513 -18.46 28.74 -3.11
CA SER A 513 -18.22 29.19 -4.47
C SER A 513 -17.23 30.38 -4.55
N GLY A 514 -16.30 30.30 -5.50
CA GLY A 514 -15.27 31.31 -5.73
C GLY A 514 -14.02 31.19 -4.87
N ASN A 515 -14.00 30.31 -3.89
CA ASN A 515 -12.84 30.14 -3.03
C ASN A 515 -11.68 29.42 -3.74
N ILE A 516 -10.47 29.86 -3.43
CA ILE A 516 -9.23 29.14 -3.74
C ILE A 516 -8.77 28.49 -2.44
N TYR A 517 -8.86 27.16 -2.39
CA TYR A 517 -8.33 26.39 -1.28
C TYR A 517 -6.84 26.16 -1.46
N VAL A 518 -6.07 26.31 -0.40
CA VAL A 518 -4.63 26.06 -0.36
C VAL A 518 -4.37 24.92 0.61
N LEU A 519 -3.71 23.88 0.12
CA LEU A 519 -3.38 22.72 0.94
C LEU A 519 -2.11 22.99 1.76
N ASP A 520 -2.10 22.51 3.00
CA ASP A 520 -0.93 22.53 3.85
C ASP A 520 0.17 21.62 3.27
N MET A 521 1.20 22.23 2.75
CA MET A 521 2.32 21.51 2.15
C MET A 521 3.42 21.14 3.15
N GLY A 522 3.31 21.53 4.43
CA GLY A 522 4.36 21.36 5.43
C GLY A 522 5.63 22.12 5.07
N GLU A 523 6.78 21.60 5.49
CA GLU A 523 8.08 22.24 5.25
C GLU A 523 8.59 21.96 3.82
N PRO A 524 9.27 22.95 3.21
CA PRO A 524 9.90 22.75 1.90
C PRO A 524 11.10 21.80 2.02
N VAL A 525 11.32 21.01 0.98
CA VAL A 525 12.41 20.03 0.91
C VAL A 525 13.47 20.48 -0.09
N LYS A 526 14.73 20.51 0.33
CA LYS A 526 15.87 20.74 -0.56
C LYS A 526 16.04 19.58 -1.53
N ILE A 527 16.02 19.89 -2.81
CA ILE A 527 16.13 18.83 -3.86
C ILE A 527 17.51 18.18 -3.84
N MET A 528 18.56 18.89 -3.39
CA MET A 528 19.89 18.34 -3.18
C MET A 528 19.87 17.21 -2.14
N ASP A 529 19.16 17.39 -1.01
CA ASP A 529 19.08 16.38 0.04
C ASP A 529 18.29 15.16 -0.41
N LEU A 530 17.18 15.39 -1.13
CA LEU A 530 16.41 14.32 -1.76
C LEU A 530 17.27 13.51 -2.77
N ALA A 531 18.09 14.18 -3.59
CA ALA A 531 18.99 13.53 -4.52
C ALA A 531 20.03 12.65 -3.79
N LYS A 532 20.64 13.17 -2.72
CA LYS A 532 21.60 12.42 -1.90
C LYS A 532 20.96 11.20 -1.25
N GLN A 533 19.75 11.33 -0.68
CA GLN A 533 19.01 10.21 -0.09
C GLN A 533 18.69 9.13 -1.12
N LEU A 534 18.21 9.51 -2.32
CA LEU A 534 17.93 8.56 -3.39
C LEU A 534 19.20 7.84 -3.88
N ILE A 535 20.32 8.56 -4.03
CA ILE A 535 21.60 7.96 -4.43
C ILE A 535 22.02 6.89 -3.41
N ARG A 536 21.96 7.19 -2.11
CA ARG A 536 22.26 6.23 -1.05
C ARG A 536 21.29 5.05 -1.03
N PHE A 537 20.00 5.33 -1.22
CA PHE A 537 18.97 4.29 -1.31
C PHE A 537 19.24 3.26 -2.39
N TYR A 538 19.82 3.68 -3.52
CA TYR A 538 20.24 2.78 -4.60
C TYR A 538 21.65 2.19 -4.39
N GLY A 539 22.26 2.36 -3.21
CA GLY A 539 23.55 1.76 -2.84
C GLY A 539 24.78 2.50 -3.36
N TYR A 540 24.63 3.75 -3.78
CA TYR A 540 25.73 4.61 -4.21
C TYR A 540 26.06 5.66 -3.16
N GLU A 541 27.28 6.22 -3.21
CA GLU A 541 27.70 7.32 -2.34
C GLU A 541 27.78 8.63 -3.15
N PRO A 542 27.02 9.68 -2.76
CA PRO A 542 26.99 10.96 -3.47
C PRO A 542 28.38 11.62 -3.56
N GLY A 543 28.79 11.99 -4.77
CA GLY A 543 30.09 12.63 -5.02
C GLY A 543 31.29 11.70 -5.03
N VAL A 544 31.13 10.42 -4.70
CA VAL A 544 32.21 9.42 -4.73
C VAL A 544 32.05 8.50 -5.94
N ASN A 545 30.97 7.74 -6.01
CA ASN A 545 30.66 6.82 -7.11
C ASN A 545 29.38 7.19 -7.89
N MET A 546 28.69 8.26 -7.45
CA MET A 546 27.57 8.87 -8.16
C MET A 546 27.68 10.40 -8.15
N GLU A 547 27.97 10.99 -9.29
CA GLU A 547 28.13 12.44 -9.45
C GLU A 547 26.76 13.14 -9.42
N ILE A 548 26.70 14.31 -8.73
CA ILE A 548 25.60 15.27 -8.83
C ILE A 548 26.06 16.45 -9.65
N LYS A 549 25.48 16.63 -10.85
CA LYS A 549 25.83 17.70 -11.78
C LYS A 549 24.85 18.85 -11.73
N ILE A 550 25.32 20.07 -11.49
CA ILE A 550 24.51 21.29 -11.54
C ILE A 550 24.40 21.74 -12.99
N VAL A 551 23.16 21.89 -13.49
CA VAL A 551 22.87 22.20 -14.90
C VAL A 551 22.29 23.60 -15.12
N GLY A 552 21.98 24.35 -14.05
CA GLY A 552 21.35 25.67 -14.10
C GLY A 552 19.81 25.61 -14.10
N LEU A 553 19.18 26.70 -13.65
CA LEU A 553 17.72 26.84 -13.64
C LEU A 553 17.15 26.81 -15.06
N ARG A 554 16.01 26.17 -15.23
CA ARG A 554 15.29 26.11 -16.50
C ARG A 554 14.49 27.41 -16.71
N PRO A 555 14.16 27.79 -17.95
CA PRO A 555 13.25 28.90 -18.21
C PRO A 555 11.92 28.71 -17.47
N GLY A 556 11.46 29.75 -16.77
CA GLY A 556 10.24 29.73 -15.98
C GLY A 556 10.34 29.01 -14.63
N GLU A 557 11.50 28.48 -14.23
CA GLU A 557 11.71 27.80 -12.96
C GLU A 557 12.11 28.80 -11.87
N LYS A 558 11.43 28.73 -10.69
CA LYS A 558 11.77 29.49 -9.48
C LYS A 558 12.75 28.71 -8.60
N LEU A 559 13.54 29.44 -7.82
CA LEU A 559 14.38 28.84 -6.77
C LEU A 559 13.50 28.35 -5.60
N TYR A 560 12.54 29.16 -5.19
CA TYR A 560 11.55 28.89 -4.15
C TYR A 560 10.14 29.07 -4.71
N GLU A 561 9.21 28.19 -4.35
CA GLU A 561 7.80 28.30 -4.73
C GLU A 561 6.97 28.90 -3.59
N GLU A 562 5.95 29.67 -3.94
CA GLU A 562 5.04 30.32 -2.99
C GLU A 562 3.66 29.67 -3.08
N LEU A 563 3.01 29.44 -1.94
CA LEU A 563 1.66 28.87 -1.89
C LEU A 563 0.57 29.93 -1.97
N MET A 564 0.85 31.12 -1.49
CA MET A 564 -0.06 32.26 -1.45
C MET A 564 0.69 33.54 -1.78
N MET A 565 -0.04 34.54 -2.33
CA MET A 565 0.47 35.91 -2.45
C MET A 565 0.41 36.61 -1.09
N ASP A 566 1.24 37.67 -0.89
CA ASP A 566 1.27 38.41 0.38
C ASP A 566 -0.12 38.88 0.80
N GLU A 567 -0.89 39.46 -0.15
CA GLU A 567 -2.25 39.92 0.11
C GLU A 567 -3.25 38.79 0.44
N GLU A 568 -3.00 37.57 -0.04
CA GLU A 568 -3.78 36.35 0.27
C GLU A 568 -3.42 35.83 1.67
N GLN A 569 -2.14 35.97 2.10
CA GLN A 569 -1.68 35.56 3.43
C GLN A 569 -2.31 36.45 4.53
N ASP A 570 -2.39 37.78 4.33
CA ASP A 570 -2.98 38.70 5.29
C ASP A 570 -4.48 38.44 5.53
N LYS A 571 -5.17 37.87 4.55
CA LYS A 571 -6.61 37.60 4.58
C LYS A 571 -6.94 36.11 4.62
N MET A 572 -5.94 35.26 4.90
CA MET A 572 -6.11 33.80 4.96
C MET A 572 -7.13 33.40 6.04
N ARG A 573 -8.07 32.53 5.68
CA ARG A 573 -9.01 31.93 6.63
C ARG A 573 -8.73 30.47 6.80
N ARG A 574 -8.81 29.99 8.03
CA ARG A 574 -8.78 28.54 8.33
C ARG A 574 -10.14 27.93 8.02
N THR A 575 -10.15 26.74 7.45
CA THR A 575 -11.37 25.94 7.31
C THR A 575 -11.60 25.08 8.57
N GLN A 576 -12.65 24.29 8.57
CA GLN A 576 -12.88 23.28 9.61
C GLN A 576 -11.80 22.16 9.56
N HIS A 577 -11.13 21.99 8.41
CA HIS A 577 -10.06 21.02 8.24
C HIS A 577 -8.70 21.69 8.43
N ASN A 578 -7.89 21.16 9.36
CA ASN A 578 -6.60 21.75 9.78
C ASN A 578 -5.55 21.88 8.66
N LYS A 579 -5.65 21.07 7.59
CA LYS A 579 -4.73 21.07 6.44
C LYS A 579 -5.27 21.81 5.21
N ILE A 580 -6.38 22.52 5.31
CA ILE A 580 -7.00 23.24 4.19
C ILE A 580 -7.24 24.69 4.62
N PHE A 581 -6.65 25.64 3.89
CA PHE A 581 -6.81 27.07 4.09
C PHE A 581 -7.58 27.68 2.91
N VAL A 582 -8.16 28.86 3.10
CA VAL A 582 -8.84 29.62 2.05
C VAL A 582 -8.02 30.87 1.77
N ALA A 583 -7.55 31.03 0.54
CA ALA A 583 -7.05 32.31 0.03
C ALA A 583 -8.24 33.18 -0.36
N SER A 584 -8.29 34.39 0.15
CA SER A 584 -9.40 35.33 -0.13
C SER A 584 -9.48 35.66 -1.62
N PRO A 585 -10.69 35.60 -2.22
CA PRO A 585 -10.84 35.95 -3.62
C PRO A 585 -10.50 37.44 -3.86
N ARG A 586 -9.88 37.73 -5.00
CA ARG A 586 -9.66 39.09 -5.48
C ARG A 586 -10.89 39.61 -6.22
N SER A 587 -11.13 40.90 -6.15
CA SER A 587 -12.07 41.56 -7.05
C SER A 587 -11.54 41.52 -8.48
N ILE A 588 -12.34 41.00 -9.39
CA ILE A 588 -12.03 40.90 -10.82
C ILE A 588 -13.03 41.80 -11.55
N ASP A 589 -12.53 42.74 -12.37
CA ASP A 589 -13.36 43.42 -13.34
C ASP A 589 -13.76 42.46 -14.45
N LEU A 590 -15.03 42.09 -14.46
CA LEU A 590 -15.54 41.05 -15.39
C LEU A 590 -15.45 41.51 -16.85
N ALA A 591 -15.71 42.79 -17.13
CA ALA A 591 -15.70 43.29 -18.51
C ALA A 591 -14.29 43.29 -19.09
N GLU A 592 -13.34 43.80 -18.33
CA GLU A 592 -11.93 43.82 -18.71
C GLU A 592 -11.37 42.38 -18.83
N PHE A 593 -11.70 41.54 -17.89
CA PHE A 593 -11.25 40.14 -17.90
C PHE A 593 -11.72 39.37 -19.15
N TYR A 594 -13.01 39.50 -19.51
CA TYR A 594 -13.55 38.80 -20.68
C TYR A 594 -13.02 39.38 -21.99
N GLU A 595 -12.77 40.69 -22.07
CA GLU A 595 -12.14 41.33 -23.25
C GLU A 595 -10.72 40.79 -23.43
N GLN A 596 -9.90 40.83 -22.37
CA GLN A 596 -8.53 40.30 -22.41
C GLN A 596 -8.50 38.82 -22.73
N LEU A 597 -9.44 38.03 -22.21
CA LEU A 597 -9.56 36.59 -22.49
C LEU A 597 -9.90 36.32 -23.96
N GLN A 598 -10.70 37.17 -24.60
CA GLN A 598 -10.99 37.06 -26.04
C GLN A 598 -9.75 37.37 -26.90
N GLU A 599 -9.01 38.41 -26.53
CA GLU A 599 -7.74 38.78 -27.19
C GLU A 599 -6.73 37.63 -27.08
N LEU A 600 -6.57 37.07 -25.86
CA LEU A 600 -5.71 35.92 -25.62
C LEU A 600 -6.13 34.67 -26.43
N ALA A 601 -7.42 34.43 -26.52
CA ALA A 601 -7.97 33.29 -27.29
C ALA A 601 -7.67 33.45 -28.79
N LYS A 602 -7.85 34.65 -29.35
CA LYS A 602 -7.50 34.93 -30.75
C LYS A 602 -6.01 34.76 -31.01
N ALA A 603 -5.14 35.33 -30.18
CA ALA A 603 -3.69 35.17 -30.30
C ALA A 603 -3.28 33.65 -30.23
N ALA A 604 -3.85 32.91 -29.28
CA ALA A 604 -3.55 31.48 -29.14
C ALA A 604 -4.04 30.65 -30.35
N GLN A 605 -5.22 30.92 -30.89
CA GLN A 605 -5.74 30.20 -32.07
C GLN A 605 -4.85 30.35 -33.29
N HIS A 606 -4.24 31.51 -33.50
CA HIS A 606 -3.33 31.78 -34.61
C HIS A 606 -1.88 31.39 -34.31
N ASN A 607 -1.58 30.86 -33.14
CA ASN A 607 -0.21 30.56 -32.64
C ASN A 607 0.70 31.81 -32.72
N ASP A 608 0.13 32.99 -32.39
CA ASP A 608 0.81 34.26 -32.45
C ASP A 608 1.95 34.34 -31.43
N GLU A 609 3.08 34.93 -31.80
CA GLU A 609 4.18 35.23 -30.87
C GLU A 609 3.76 36.19 -29.75
N GLY A 610 2.69 36.97 -29.96
CA GLY A 610 2.08 37.86 -28.97
C GLY A 610 1.39 37.17 -27.78
N VAL A 611 1.23 35.85 -27.78
CA VAL A 611 0.54 35.14 -26.67
C VAL A 611 1.14 35.44 -25.30
N VAL A 612 2.47 35.53 -25.20
CA VAL A 612 3.15 35.79 -23.92
C VAL A 612 2.90 37.24 -23.46
N GLN A 613 2.84 38.20 -24.39
CA GLN A 613 2.52 39.58 -24.08
C GLN A 613 1.06 39.72 -23.59
N GLN A 614 0.12 38.99 -24.19
CA GLN A 614 -1.27 38.98 -23.73
C GLN A 614 -1.41 38.34 -22.33
N LEU A 615 -0.65 37.26 -22.05
CA LEU A 615 -0.57 36.65 -20.72
C LEU A 615 -0.05 37.67 -19.69
N ALA A 616 1.00 38.43 -20.03
CA ALA A 616 1.56 39.46 -19.14
C ALA A 616 0.59 40.65 -18.91
N LYS A 617 -0.22 40.99 -19.91
CA LYS A 617 -1.28 42.02 -19.77
C LYS A 617 -2.37 41.55 -18.80
N MET A 618 -2.82 40.28 -18.92
CA MET A 618 -3.84 39.71 -18.03
C MET A 618 -3.35 39.48 -16.60
N ILE A 619 -2.09 39.11 -16.42
CA ILE A 619 -1.50 38.79 -15.11
C ILE A 619 -0.30 39.73 -14.89
N PRO A 620 -0.49 40.89 -14.27
CA PRO A 620 0.59 41.89 -14.05
C PRO A 620 1.77 41.35 -13.21
N THR A 621 1.53 40.35 -12.38
CA THR A 621 2.58 39.68 -11.59
C THR A 621 3.39 38.64 -12.39
N PHE A 622 3.04 38.39 -13.63
CA PHE A 622 3.78 37.48 -14.48
C PHE A 622 5.10 38.11 -14.97
N THR A 623 6.21 37.48 -14.62
CA THR A 623 7.55 37.87 -15.03
C THR A 623 8.16 36.82 -15.96
N PRO A 624 8.00 36.94 -17.30
CA PRO A 624 8.50 35.95 -18.24
C PRO A 624 10.02 35.94 -18.29
N THR A 625 10.61 34.74 -18.18
CA THR A 625 12.07 34.54 -18.18
C THR A 625 12.62 34.12 -19.55
N ARG A 626 11.96 34.51 -20.62
CA ARG A 626 12.16 34.01 -21.99
C ARG A 626 13.49 34.36 -22.67
N GLN A 627 14.42 35.09 -22.03
CA GLN A 627 15.61 35.64 -22.69
C GLN A 627 16.65 34.61 -23.15
N ASN A 628 16.49 33.30 -22.85
CA ASN A 628 17.51 32.29 -23.14
C ASN A 628 17.00 30.98 -23.80
N LEU A 629 15.89 30.99 -24.52
CA LEU A 629 15.47 29.85 -25.33
C LEU A 629 16.32 29.70 -26.59
N LYS A 630 17.56 29.27 -26.42
CA LYS A 630 18.29 28.49 -27.44
C LYS A 630 18.15 27.03 -27.02
N LEU A 631 17.19 26.35 -27.60
CA LEU A 631 17.12 24.90 -27.65
C LEU A 631 18.03 24.41 -28.77
#